data_53a5a32cd536882a579ff19200248e99
#
_entry.id   53a5a32cd536882a579ff19200248e99
#
_cell.length_a   1.000
_cell.length_b   1.000
_cell.length_c   1.000
_cell.angle_alpha   90.00
_cell.angle_beta   90.00
_cell.angle_gamma   90.00
#
_symmetry.space_group_name_H-M   'P 1'
#
loop_
_entity.id
_entity.type
_entity.pdbx_description
1 polymer ?
#
loop_
_entity_poly.entity_id
_entity_poly.type
_entity_poly.pdbx_seq_one_letter_code
_entity_poly.pdbx_strand_id
1 'polypeptide(L)'
;MKPGTVVICNYINFTGESKRGLFVVLSDESQDISNSGCMNFTAIKITTQLSMVGNYAVNLDVEENPFFNNPCLASCSKIHTLHKNQVQRVLGRLSNSSFKKVYITVHNFLEQVNRQMMSEL
;
A
#
# COMPACT_ATOMS: atom_id res chain seq x y z
N MET A 1 -2.45 -4.65 12.78
CA MET A 1 -1.16 -4.52 12.05
C MET A 1 -0.73 -3.07 12.05
N LYS A 2 0.53 -2.83 12.30
CA LYS A 2 1.04 -1.45 12.34
C LYS A 2 1.30 -0.91 10.94
N PRO A 3 1.18 0.41 10.75
CA PRO A 3 1.58 1.04 9.48
C PRO A 3 3.03 0.67 9.11
N GLY A 4 3.26 0.43 7.84
CA GLY A 4 4.54 -0.03 7.33
C GLY A 4 4.69 -1.55 7.26
N THR A 5 3.77 -2.31 7.85
CA THR A 5 3.78 -3.77 7.75
C THR A 5 3.53 -4.18 6.30
N VAL A 6 4.34 -5.12 5.80
CA VAL A 6 4.19 -5.67 4.45
C VAL A 6 3.54 -7.03 4.54
N VAL A 7 2.47 -7.21 3.78
CA VAL A 7 1.64 -8.42 3.82
C VAL A 7 1.40 -8.97 2.43
N ILE A 8 1.15 -10.27 2.36
CA ILE A 8 0.61 -10.92 1.17
C ILE A 8 -0.88 -11.11 1.41
N CYS A 9 -1.70 -10.61 0.48
CA CYS A 9 -3.15 -10.69 0.58
C CYS A 9 -3.76 -11.29 -0.67
N ASN A 10 -4.90 -11.97 -0.49
CA ASN A 10 -5.80 -12.26 -1.59
C ASN A 10 -6.68 -11.04 -1.82
N TYR A 11 -6.85 -10.66 -3.07
CA TYR A 11 -7.71 -9.55 -3.44
C TYR A 11 -8.36 -9.81 -4.80
N ILE A 12 -9.41 -9.06 -5.11
CA ILE A 12 -10.09 -9.16 -6.39
C ILE A 12 -9.66 -7.96 -7.23
N ASN A 13 -9.10 -8.22 -8.42
CA ASN A 13 -8.68 -7.16 -9.32
C ASN A 13 -9.87 -6.54 -10.05
N PHE A 14 -9.60 -5.52 -10.89
CA PHE A 14 -10.66 -4.80 -11.60
C PHE A 14 -11.43 -5.67 -12.60
N THR A 15 -10.89 -6.82 -13.03
CA THR A 15 -11.59 -7.75 -13.92
C THR A 15 -12.41 -8.80 -13.16
N GLY A 16 -12.42 -8.74 -11.82
CA GLY A 16 -13.16 -9.68 -10.99
C GLY A 16 -12.41 -10.97 -10.68
N GLU A 17 -11.14 -11.06 -11.07
CA GLU A 17 -10.32 -12.24 -10.80
C GLU A 17 -9.70 -12.17 -9.40
N SER A 18 -9.66 -13.32 -8.71
CA SER A 18 -8.95 -13.43 -7.45
C SER A 18 -7.45 -13.47 -7.71
N LYS A 19 -6.72 -12.57 -7.07
CA LYS A 19 -5.26 -12.43 -7.19
C LYS A 19 -4.62 -12.47 -5.82
N ARG A 20 -3.35 -12.77 -5.81
CA ARG A 20 -2.51 -12.72 -4.64
C ARG A 20 -1.47 -11.63 -4.84
N GLY A 21 -1.32 -10.74 -3.90
CA GLY A 21 -0.43 -9.59 -4.08
C GLY A 21 0.21 -9.12 -2.80
N LEU A 22 1.24 -8.29 -2.98
CA LEU A 22 1.97 -7.63 -1.91
C LEU A 22 1.36 -6.25 -1.65
N PHE A 23 1.27 -5.92 -0.37
CA PHE A 23 0.76 -4.61 0.06
C PHE A 23 1.55 -4.12 1.26
N VAL A 24 1.68 -2.80 1.37
CA VAL A 24 2.17 -2.17 2.60
C VAL A 24 0.99 -1.52 3.30
N VAL A 25 0.84 -1.81 4.58
CA VAL A 25 -0.23 -1.26 5.42
C VAL A 25 0.03 0.22 5.65
N LEU A 26 -0.96 1.03 5.32
CA LEU A 26 -0.89 2.48 5.51
C LEU A 26 -1.57 2.88 6.82
N SER A 27 -2.73 2.29 7.08
CA SER A 27 -3.45 2.47 8.34
C SER A 27 -4.04 1.13 8.76
N ASP A 28 -4.01 0.84 10.05
CA ASP A 28 -4.55 -0.40 10.58
C ASP A 28 -6.01 -0.22 11.04
N GLU A 29 -6.61 -1.34 11.43
CA GLU A 29 -8.01 -1.41 11.87
C GLU A 29 -8.27 -0.58 13.14
N SER A 30 -7.24 -0.33 13.96
CA SER A 30 -7.39 0.44 15.19
C SER A 30 -7.63 1.93 14.94
N GLN A 31 -7.37 2.40 13.71
CA GLN A 31 -7.56 3.80 13.33
C GLN A 31 -8.98 4.11 12.87
N ASP A 32 -9.80 3.09 12.69
CA ASP A 32 -11.22 3.27 12.40
C ASP A 32 -12.02 3.25 13.70
N ILE A 33 -12.07 4.39 14.36
CA ILE A 33 -12.72 4.55 15.66
C ILE A 33 -14.25 4.56 15.56
N SER A 34 -14.81 4.71 14.38
CA SER A 34 -16.26 4.74 14.19
C SER A 34 -16.89 3.37 14.26
N ASN A 35 -16.09 2.31 14.19
CA ASN A 35 -16.57 0.94 14.19
C ASN A 35 -15.60 0.05 14.95
N SER A 36 -15.87 -0.17 16.22
CA SER A 36 -14.99 -0.92 17.12
C SER A 36 -14.77 -2.37 16.70
N GLY A 37 -15.59 -2.92 15.81
CA GLY A 37 -15.42 -4.27 15.28
C GLY A 37 -14.78 -4.30 13.90
N CYS A 38 -14.33 -3.14 13.39
CA CYS A 38 -13.79 -3.06 12.04
C CYS A 38 -12.46 -3.77 11.93
N MET A 39 -12.36 -4.66 10.94
CA MET A 39 -11.14 -5.41 10.63
C MET A 39 -10.55 -4.97 9.29
N ASN A 40 -11.00 -3.86 8.74
CA ASN A 40 -10.49 -3.30 7.50
C ASN A 40 -9.24 -2.45 7.75
N PHE A 41 -8.36 -2.42 6.75
CA PHE A 41 -7.21 -1.55 6.78
C PHE A 41 -6.94 -0.99 5.38
N THR A 42 -6.23 0.13 5.33
CA THR A 42 -5.83 0.77 4.08
C THR A 42 -4.42 0.35 3.72
N ALA A 43 -4.20 -0.02 2.47
CA ALA A 43 -2.91 -0.52 2.02
C ALA A 43 -2.57 -0.02 0.61
N ILE A 44 -1.27 -0.01 0.33
CA ILE A 44 -0.73 0.40 -0.97
C ILE A 44 -0.19 -0.84 -1.67
N LYS A 45 -0.52 -0.99 -2.95
CA LYS A 45 -0.07 -2.12 -3.77
C LYS A 45 1.43 -2.04 -4.01
N ILE A 46 2.09 -3.17 -3.84
CA ILE A 46 3.52 -3.34 -4.19
C ILE A 46 3.61 -4.23 -5.42
N THR A 47 4.43 -3.83 -6.38
CA THR A 47 4.67 -4.60 -7.60
C THR A 47 6.15 -4.93 -7.77
N THR A 48 6.43 -6.11 -8.32
CA THR A 48 7.77 -6.51 -8.72
C THR A 48 8.08 -6.17 -10.18
N GLN A 49 7.08 -5.66 -10.91
CA GLN A 49 7.24 -5.26 -12.31
C GLN A 49 7.79 -3.84 -12.38
N LEU A 50 9.11 -3.71 -12.40
CA LEU A 50 9.78 -2.41 -12.35
C LEU A 50 9.55 -1.55 -13.59
N SER A 51 9.09 -2.16 -14.70
CA SER A 51 8.74 -1.43 -15.92
C SER A 51 7.44 -0.63 -15.80
N MET A 52 6.63 -0.92 -14.77
CA MET A 52 5.37 -0.22 -14.55
C MET A 52 5.56 1.00 -13.64
N VAL A 53 6.53 1.85 -13.99
CA VAL A 53 6.85 3.04 -13.22
C VAL A 53 5.85 4.14 -13.53
N GLY A 54 5.09 4.56 -12.53
CA GLY A 54 4.25 5.75 -12.61
C GLY A 54 4.87 6.91 -11.87
N ASN A 55 4.19 8.07 -11.89
CA ASN A 55 4.65 9.28 -11.21
C ASN A 55 4.66 9.15 -9.69
N TYR A 56 3.94 8.16 -9.15
CA TYR A 56 3.77 7.96 -7.72
C TYR A 56 4.31 6.60 -7.28
N ALA A 57 5.40 6.15 -7.90
CA ALA A 57 6.07 4.91 -7.55
C ALA A 57 7.27 5.20 -6.65
N VAL A 58 7.43 4.38 -5.61
CA VAL A 58 8.56 4.46 -4.68
C VAL A 58 9.34 3.15 -4.74
N ASN A 59 10.64 3.25 -5.02
CA ASN A 59 11.52 2.08 -4.97
C ASN A 59 11.67 1.60 -3.53
N LEU A 60 11.48 0.30 -3.32
CA LEU A 60 11.68 -0.33 -2.03
C LEU A 60 12.98 -1.11 -2.07
N ASP A 61 13.98 -0.60 -1.37
CA ASP A 61 15.34 -1.11 -1.38
C ASP A 61 15.42 -2.44 -0.61
N VAL A 62 15.98 -3.45 -1.23
CA VAL A 62 16.19 -4.77 -0.62
C VAL A 62 17.19 -4.69 0.53
N GLU A 63 18.19 -3.82 0.44
CA GLU A 63 19.18 -3.65 1.50
C GLU A 63 18.55 -3.09 2.79
N GLU A 64 17.61 -2.14 2.65
CA GLU A 64 16.88 -1.58 3.77
C GLU A 64 15.74 -2.49 4.24
N ASN A 65 15.21 -3.31 3.34
CA ASN A 65 14.05 -4.16 3.59
C ASN A 65 14.36 -5.60 3.18
N PRO A 66 15.22 -6.31 3.95
CA PRO A 66 15.80 -7.58 3.50
C PRO A 66 14.81 -8.75 3.40
N PHE A 67 13.58 -8.59 3.86
CA PHE A 67 12.55 -9.61 3.67
C PHE A 67 12.05 -9.68 2.23
N PHE A 68 12.35 -8.70 1.38
CA PHE A 68 12.09 -8.79 -0.05
C PHE A 68 13.20 -9.60 -0.73
N ASN A 69 12.83 -10.51 -1.63
CA ASN A 69 13.80 -11.28 -2.40
C ASN A 69 14.30 -10.53 -3.63
N ASN A 70 13.49 -9.61 -4.14
CA ASN A 70 13.78 -8.86 -5.35
C ASN A 70 13.39 -7.40 -5.16
N PRO A 71 14.01 -6.48 -5.92
CA PRO A 71 13.57 -5.08 -5.91
C PRO A 71 12.09 -4.97 -6.27
N CYS A 72 11.40 -4.03 -5.64
CA CYS A 72 9.98 -3.81 -5.90
C CYS A 72 9.63 -2.33 -5.78
N LEU A 73 8.43 -1.99 -6.24
CA LEU A 73 7.90 -0.63 -6.22
C LEU A 73 6.60 -0.58 -5.42
N ALA A 74 6.47 0.44 -4.58
CA ALA A 74 5.18 0.78 -4.00
C ALA A 74 4.43 1.70 -4.97
N SER A 75 3.26 1.28 -5.42
CA SER A 75 2.42 2.06 -6.33
C SER A 75 1.48 2.94 -5.50
N CYS A 76 1.94 4.13 -5.14
CA CYS A 76 1.28 4.97 -4.15
C CYS A 76 -0.05 5.57 -4.63
N SER A 77 -0.37 5.45 -5.92
CA SER A 77 -1.69 5.81 -6.45
C SER A 77 -2.69 4.65 -6.41
N LYS A 78 -2.24 3.44 -6.07
CA LYS A 78 -3.11 2.25 -5.98
C LYS A 78 -3.41 1.94 -4.53
N ILE A 79 -4.41 2.63 -4.01
CA ILE A 79 -4.83 2.54 -2.61
C ILE A 79 -5.98 1.54 -2.53
N HIS A 80 -5.85 0.58 -1.62
CA HIS A 80 -6.83 -0.47 -1.41
C HIS A 80 -7.35 -0.46 0.02
N THR A 81 -8.63 -0.79 0.15
CA THR A 81 -9.20 -1.15 1.45
C THR A 81 -9.29 -2.67 1.49
N LEU A 82 -8.59 -3.27 2.43
CA LEU A 82 -8.52 -4.72 2.57
C LEU A 82 -9.06 -5.14 3.93
N HIS A 83 -9.55 -6.37 4.01
CA HIS A 83 -10.01 -6.96 5.26
C HIS A 83 -8.93 -7.88 5.82
N LYS A 84 -8.83 -7.94 7.12
CA LYS A 84 -7.82 -8.77 7.81
C LYS A 84 -7.89 -10.23 7.39
N ASN A 85 -9.07 -10.74 7.05
CA ASN A 85 -9.25 -12.10 6.56
C ASN A 85 -8.55 -12.37 5.22
N GLN A 86 -8.23 -11.32 4.46
CA GLN A 86 -7.54 -11.45 3.18
C GLN A 86 -6.04 -11.62 3.34
N VAL A 87 -5.51 -11.35 4.53
CA VAL A 87 -4.07 -11.48 4.80
C VAL A 87 -3.70 -12.94 4.91
N GLN A 88 -2.79 -13.38 4.04
CA GLN A 88 -2.27 -14.74 4.07
C GLN A 88 -0.98 -14.84 4.88
N ARG A 89 -0.15 -13.80 4.81
CA ARG A 89 1.16 -13.83 5.43
C ARG A 89 1.68 -12.41 5.69
N VAL A 90 2.33 -12.22 6.82
CA VAL A 90 3.08 -11.01 7.13
C VAL A 90 4.54 -11.27 6.80
N LEU A 91 5.14 -10.43 5.94
CA LEU A 91 6.54 -10.57 5.54
C LEU A 91 7.50 -9.84 6.46
N GLY A 92 7.12 -8.66 6.91
CA GLY A 92 7.97 -7.83 7.73
C GLY A 92 7.42 -6.42 7.81
N ARG A 93 8.28 -5.48 8.14
CA ARG A 93 7.93 -4.07 8.23
C ARG A 93 8.97 -3.25 7.48
N LEU A 94 8.53 -2.29 6.67
CA LEU A 94 9.43 -1.38 5.97
C LEU A 94 10.31 -0.62 6.96
N SER A 95 11.53 -0.31 6.52
CA SER A 95 12.38 0.63 7.26
C SER A 95 11.63 1.97 7.42
N ASN A 96 11.98 2.73 8.45
CA ASN A 96 11.38 4.04 8.66
C ASN A 96 11.60 4.96 7.46
N SER A 97 12.79 4.90 6.86
CA SER A 97 13.13 5.66 5.66
C SER A 97 12.23 5.31 4.48
N SER A 98 12.04 4.02 4.20
CA SER A 98 11.19 3.55 3.10
C SER A 98 9.73 3.92 3.35
N PHE A 99 9.24 3.70 4.56
CA PHE A 99 7.84 4.01 4.88
C PHE A 99 7.55 5.50 4.78
N LYS A 100 8.48 6.34 5.21
CA LYS A 100 8.36 7.80 5.09
C LYS A 100 8.19 8.22 3.63
N LYS A 101 8.99 7.64 2.73
CA LYS A 101 8.88 7.93 1.29
C LYS A 101 7.52 7.52 0.74
N VAL A 102 7.03 6.35 1.12
CA VAL A 102 5.71 5.88 0.71
C VAL A 102 4.62 6.83 1.20
N TYR A 103 4.66 7.18 2.47
CA TYR A 103 3.67 8.05 3.09
C TYR A 103 3.62 9.43 2.40
N ILE A 104 4.77 10.04 2.17
CA ILE A 104 4.87 11.35 1.52
C ILE A 104 4.33 11.26 0.08
N THR A 105 4.66 10.19 -0.64
CA THR A 105 4.22 10.02 -2.03
C THR A 105 2.72 9.81 -2.12
N VAL A 106 2.13 9.05 -1.20
CA VAL A 106 0.67 8.90 -1.11
C VAL A 106 0.02 10.26 -0.86
N HIS A 107 0.57 11.03 0.07
CA HIS A 107 0.06 12.37 0.37
C HIS A 107 0.09 13.27 -0.87
N ASN A 108 1.20 13.26 -1.61
CA ASN A 108 1.34 14.04 -2.84
C ASN A 108 0.32 13.62 -3.90
N PHE A 109 0.06 12.32 -4.03
CA PHE A 109 -0.95 11.82 -4.95
C PHE A 109 -2.33 12.36 -4.57
N LEU A 110 -2.71 12.27 -3.30
CA LEU A 110 -4.02 12.75 -2.84
C LEU A 110 -4.16 14.26 -3.01
N GLU A 111 -3.08 15.01 -2.79
CA GLU A 111 -3.05 16.45 -3.05
C GLU A 111 -3.33 16.76 -4.52
N GLN A 112 -2.72 16.01 -5.43
CA GLN A 112 -2.92 16.21 -6.87
C GLN A 112 -4.36 15.93 -7.27
N VAL A 113 -4.96 14.87 -6.74
CA VAL A 113 -6.37 14.55 -6.98
C VAL A 113 -7.26 15.70 -6.48
N ASN A 114 -6.98 16.21 -5.30
CA ASN A 114 -7.73 17.33 -4.72
C ASN A 114 -7.65 18.58 -5.60
N ARG A 115 -6.46 18.91 -6.10
CA ARG A 115 -6.28 20.07 -7.01
C ARG A 115 -7.07 19.93 -8.29
N GLN A 116 -7.09 18.73 -8.89
CA GLN A 116 -7.86 18.45 -10.09
C GLN A 116 -9.35 18.63 -9.84
N MET A 117 -9.86 18.11 -8.73
CA MET A 117 -11.26 18.27 -8.36
C MET A 117 -11.63 19.73 -8.16
N MET A 118 -10.78 20.50 -7.48
CA MET A 118 -11.02 21.91 -7.23
C MET A 118 -11.01 22.74 -8.52
N SER A 119 -10.18 22.38 -9.50
CA SER A 119 -10.13 23.09 -10.76
C SER A 119 -11.35 22.83 -11.65
N GLU A 120 -12.06 21.72 -11.43
CA GLU A 120 -13.27 21.36 -12.18
C GLU A 120 -14.54 21.96 -11.58
N LEU A 121 -14.45 22.47 -10.38
CA LEU A 121 -15.58 23.14 -9.71
C LEU A 121 -15.68 24.59 -10.16
#